data_ea329e534cafeedc47b6d341b0fff635
#
_entry.id   ea329e534cafeedc47b6d341b0fff635
#
_cell.length_a   1.000
_cell.length_b   1.000
_cell.length_c   1.000
_cell.angle_alpha   90.00
_cell.angle_beta   90.00
_cell.angle_gamma   90.00
#
_symmetry.space_group_name_H-M   'P 1'
#
loop_
_entity.id
_entity.type
_entity.pdbx_description
1 polymer ?
#
loop_
_entity_poly.entity_id
_entity_poly.type
_entity_poly.pdbx_seq_one_letter_code
_entity_poly.pdbx_strand_id
1 'polypeptide(L)'
;EHLSLAGFIFPFADGGIKLLAIAAIVLLTWINYRGVQNGGLVNNIITSAKMIGILLLIVLGLSYSGATESHPIITNTPVTELQGMELVSAVLAAMLSAFWAYDGWSNISFIAGEIKNPKRNIPIAIISGVAIAMLLYVLINVAYMHVLPLQTLKAVDESQIGAAVVAETLVGKAGQSLIVLLIMVSVFGTLNGIILAHARIYYRMAQEQFFFKKAATVHPVYRTPSVALLYTMVWSCVLVLSGTFDLLTNMVIFAGFLFYSLVAIALFKMKRNGTIKTK
;
A
#
# COMPACT_ATOMS: atom_id res chain seq x y z
N GLU A 1 -18.96 10.52 21.37
CA GLU A 1 -18.36 9.65 22.40
C GLU A 1 -18.02 8.32 21.74
N HIS A 2 -16.74 8.09 21.48
CA HIS A 2 -16.28 6.85 20.89
C HIS A 2 -16.17 5.82 22.02
N LEU A 3 -17.07 4.86 22.06
CA LEU A 3 -16.98 3.69 22.93
C LEU A 3 -15.70 2.92 22.58
N SER A 4 -14.66 3.08 23.40
CA SER A 4 -13.42 2.31 23.26
C SER A 4 -13.48 1.08 24.17
N LEU A 5 -13.26 -0.11 23.61
CA LEU A 5 -13.03 -1.34 24.37
C LEU A 5 -11.52 -1.43 24.65
N ALA A 6 -11.16 -1.41 25.94
CA ALA A 6 -9.76 -1.47 26.41
C ALA A 6 -8.84 -0.33 25.94
N GLY A 7 -9.39 0.85 25.56
CA GLY A 7 -8.60 2.05 25.23
C GLY A 7 -7.95 2.06 23.83
N PHE A 8 -7.97 0.93 23.11
CA PHE A 8 -7.36 0.82 21.78
C PHE A 8 -8.23 0.10 20.74
N ILE A 9 -9.42 -0.36 21.10
CA ILE A 9 -10.37 -1.00 20.18
C ILE A 9 -11.57 -0.07 19.99
N PHE A 10 -11.81 0.38 18.75
CA PHE A 10 -12.86 1.34 18.39
C PHE A 10 -13.84 0.73 17.38
N PRO A 11 -14.68 -0.24 17.76
CA PRO A 11 -15.52 -0.98 16.81
C PRO A 11 -16.59 -0.10 16.13
N PHE A 12 -17.03 0.96 16.79
CA PHE A 12 -18.10 1.84 16.29
C PHE A 12 -17.60 3.17 15.70
N ALA A 13 -16.29 3.46 15.80
CA ALA A 13 -15.73 4.61 15.11
C ALA A 13 -15.85 4.38 13.59
N ASP A 14 -16.33 5.39 12.84
CA ASP A 14 -16.47 5.36 11.39
C ASP A 14 -17.22 4.14 10.84
N GLY A 15 -18.34 3.77 11.49
CA GLY A 15 -19.07 2.53 11.22
C GLY A 15 -19.43 2.33 9.75
N GLY A 16 -19.78 3.39 9.03
CA GLY A 16 -20.07 3.33 7.59
C GLY A 16 -18.84 2.94 6.76
N ILE A 17 -17.69 3.52 7.07
CA ILE A 17 -16.41 3.22 6.38
C ILE A 17 -15.98 1.78 6.66
N LYS A 18 -16.06 1.34 7.91
CA LYS A 18 -15.73 -0.04 8.30
C LYS A 18 -16.65 -1.07 7.63
N LEU A 19 -17.93 -0.76 7.54
CA LEU A 19 -18.90 -1.64 6.88
C LEU A 19 -18.60 -1.76 5.37
N LEU A 20 -18.25 -0.66 4.71
CA LEU A 20 -17.83 -0.66 3.31
C LEU A 20 -16.53 -1.45 3.11
N ALA A 21 -15.56 -1.29 4.00
CA ALA A 21 -14.31 -2.04 3.96
C ALA A 21 -14.53 -3.54 4.12
N ILE A 22 -15.37 -3.95 5.08
CA ILE A 22 -15.73 -5.36 5.28
C ILE A 22 -16.46 -5.90 4.05
N ALA A 23 -17.40 -5.17 3.50
CA ALA A 23 -18.11 -5.56 2.28
C ALA A 23 -17.15 -5.76 1.10
N ALA A 24 -16.16 -4.87 0.93
CA ALA A 24 -15.12 -4.99 -0.08
C ALA A 24 -14.25 -6.24 0.14
N ILE A 25 -13.80 -6.49 1.37
CA ILE A 25 -13.00 -7.68 1.72
C ILE A 25 -13.78 -8.97 1.42
N VAL A 26 -15.04 -9.05 1.85
CA VAL A 26 -15.89 -10.22 1.63
C VAL A 26 -16.14 -10.44 0.14
N LEU A 27 -16.50 -9.39 -0.60
CA LEU A 27 -16.73 -9.45 -2.06
C LEU A 27 -15.49 -9.93 -2.81
N LEU A 28 -14.35 -9.32 -2.55
CA LEU A 28 -13.10 -9.68 -3.24
C LEU A 28 -12.62 -11.07 -2.85
N THR A 29 -12.79 -11.47 -1.59
CA THR A 29 -12.48 -12.83 -1.17
C THR A 29 -13.38 -13.84 -1.87
N TRP A 30 -14.67 -13.55 -2.01
CA TRP A 30 -15.60 -14.42 -2.73
C TRP A 30 -15.25 -14.55 -4.22
N ILE A 31 -14.86 -13.46 -4.88
CA ILE A 31 -14.36 -13.46 -6.26
C ILE A 31 -13.13 -14.36 -6.37
N ASN A 32 -12.15 -14.19 -5.47
CA ASN A 32 -10.93 -14.98 -5.45
C ASN A 32 -11.17 -16.46 -5.10
N TYR A 33 -12.16 -16.74 -4.24
CA TYR A 33 -12.57 -18.10 -3.91
C TYR A 33 -13.06 -18.85 -5.15
N ARG A 34 -13.83 -18.20 -6.03
CA ARG A 34 -14.31 -18.78 -7.29
C ARG A 34 -13.25 -18.94 -8.36
N GLY A 35 -12.08 -18.36 -8.17
CA GLY A 35 -10.97 -18.44 -9.12
C GLY A 35 -11.22 -17.62 -10.38
N VAL A 36 -10.63 -16.45 -10.48
CA VAL A 36 -10.73 -15.62 -11.69
C VAL A 36 -9.61 -15.99 -12.66
N GLN A 37 -9.94 -16.66 -13.75
CA GLN A 37 -8.98 -17.06 -14.79
C GLN A 37 -8.28 -15.86 -15.44
N ASN A 38 -8.89 -14.67 -15.43
CA ASN A 38 -8.39 -13.45 -16.06
C ASN A 38 -7.85 -12.40 -15.06
N GLY A 39 -7.57 -12.79 -13.81
CA GLY A 39 -7.10 -11.85 -12.77
C GLY A 39 -5.87 -11.04 -13.17
N GLY A 40 -4.95 -11.64 -13.94
CA GLY A 40 -3.77 -10.95 -14.46
C GLY A 40 -4.08 -9.82 -15.44
N LEU A 41 -5.01 -10.04 -16.37
CA LEU A 41 -5.42 -9.02 -17.34
C LEU A 41 -6.10 -7.82 -16.64
N VAL A 42 -7.03 -8.11 -15.73
CA VAL A 42 -7.73 -7.07 -14.96
C VAL A 42 -6.73 -6.25 -14.13
N ASN A 43 -5.79 -6.93 -13.45
CA ASN A 43 -4.76 -6.24 -12.68
C ASN A 43 -3.85 -5.37 -13.55
N ASN A 44 -3.50 -5.82 -14.76
CA ASN A 44 -2.70 -5.04 -15.70
C ASN A 44 -3.46 -3.80 -16.18
N ILE A 45 -4.76 -3.90 -16.49
CA ILE A 45 -5.60 -2.77 -16.89
C ILE A 45 -5.67 -1.75 -15.76
N ILE A 46 -5.97 -2.17 -14.54
CA ILE A 46 -6.05 -1.29 -13.37
C ILE A 46 -4.69 -0.61 -13.11
N THR A 47 -3.59 -1.37 -13.18
CA THR A 47 -2.25 -0.84 -12.98
C THR A 47 -1.88 0.17 -14.08
N SER A 48 -2.21 -0.09 -15.34
CA SER A 48 -1.97 0.85 -16.41
C SER A 48 -2.82 2.12 -16.26
N ALA A 49 -4.07 2.00 -15.88
CA ALA A 49 -4.97 3.14 -15.66
C ALA A 49 -4.44 4.06 -14.55
N LYS A 50 -4.00 3.49 -13.40
CA LYS A 50 -3.41 4.31 -12.32
C LYS A 50 -2.10 4.98 -12.72
N MET A 51 -1.23 4.30 -13.47
CA MET A 51 0.01 4.88 -13.97
C MET A 51 -0.26 6.06 -14.90
N ILE A 52 -1.22 5.90 -15.83
CA ILE A 52 -1.65 6.98 -16.73
C ILE A 52 -2.23 8.15 -15.92
N GLY A 53 -3.06 7.89 -14.91
CA GLY A 53 -3.62 8.93 -14.05
C GLY A 53 -2.57 9.72 -13.28
N ILE A 54 -1.56 9.04 -12.72
CA ILE A 54 -0.44 9.70 -12.03
C ILE A 54 0.37 10.55 -13.01
N LEU A 55 0.72 10.00 -14.18
CA LEU A 55 1.45 10.73 -15.20
C LEU A 55 0.68 11.96 -15.70
N LEU A 56 -0.63 11.83 -15.87
CA LEU A 56 -1.49 12.94 -16.28
C LEU A 56 -1.50 14.04 -15.23
N LEU A 57 -1.64 13.70 -13.94
CA LEU A 57 -1.53 14.68 -12.85
C LEU A 57 -0.16 15.36 -12.81
N ILE A 58 0.92 14.62 -13.03
CA ILE A 58 2.26 15.19 -13.08
C ILE A 58 2.38 16.20 -14.25
N VAL A 59 1.96 15.80 -15.44
CA VAL A 59 2.04 16.66 -16.63
C VAL A 59 1.18 17.90 -16.47
N LEU A 60 -0.08 17.76 -16.07
CA LEU A 60 -0.97 18.89 -15.85
C LEU A 60 -0.49 19.78 -14.71
N GLY A 61 -0.02 19.20 -13.61
CA GLY A 61 0.50 19.97 -12.48
C GLY A 61 1.74 20.77 -12.80
N LEU A 62 2.71 20.18 -13.52
CA LEU A 62 3.92 20.90 -13.94
C LEU A 62 3.66 21.92 -15.06
N SER A 63 2.61 21.73 -15.85
CA SER A 63 2.21 22.66 -16.93
C SER A 63 1.27 23.75 -16.44
N TYR A 64 0.91 23.75 -15.15
CA TYR A 64 -0.05 24.71 -14.60
C TYR A 64 0.55 26.11 -14.52
N SER A 65 0.02 27.05 -15.31
CA SER A 65 0.45 28.45 -15.34
C SER A 65 -0.32 29.40 -14.41
N GLY A 66 -1.32 28.85 -13.68
CA GLY A 66 -2.14 29.62 -12.73
C GLY A 66 -1.47 29.87 -11.38
N ALA A 67 -0.26 29.36 -11.14
CA ALA A 67 0.56 29.74 -10.00
C ALA A 67 1.06 31.18 -10.22
N THR A 68 0.20 32.14 -9.91
CA THR A 68 0.41 33.60 -10.16
C THR A 68 1.52 34.18 -9.30
N GLU A 69 2.03 33.44 -8.34
CA GLU A 69 3.26 33.71 -7.61
C GLU A 69 4.08 32.41 -7.59
N SER A 70 5.33 32.48 -8.00
CA SER A 70 6.29 31.40 -7.80
C SER A 70 6.35 31.14 -6.29
N HIS A 71 5.56 30.15 -5.81
CA HIS A 71 5.68 29.72 -4.44
C HIS A 71 7.05 29.06 -4.29
N PRO A 72 8.04 29.73 -3.67
CA PRO A 72 9.32 29.10 -3.47
C PRO A 72 9.09 27.82 -2.67
N ILE A 73 9.57 26.70 -3.19
CA ILE A 73 9.54 25.39 -2.50
C ILE A 73 10.15 25.55 -1.09
N ILE A 74 11.06 26.49 -0.95
CA ILE A 74 11.65 26.93 0.31
C ILE A 74 11.01 28.30 0.66
N THR A 75 10.00 28.29 1.49
CA THR A 75 9.44 29.52 2.04
C THR A 75 10.40 30.03 3.11
N ASN A 76 10.70 31.35 3.09
CA ASN A 76 11.40 32.06 4.18
C ASN A 76 10.52 32.22 5.45
N THR A 77 9.50 31.40 5.64
CA THR A 77 8.82 31.33 6.93
C THR A 77 9.84 30.87 7.97
N PRO A 78 9.89 31.49 9.17
CA PRO A 78 10.80 31.05 10.21
C PRO A 78 10.48 29.58 10.52
N VAL A 79 11.31 28.71 9.96
CA VAL A 79 11.31 27.30 10.30
C VAL A 79 11.77 27.29 11.75
N THR A 80 10.96 26.77 12.67
CA THR A 80 11.46 26.42 14.00
C THR A 80 12.68 25.55 13.76
N GLU A 81 13.87 26.08 14.03
CA GLU A 81 15.13 25.35 13.81
C GLU A 81 15.14 24.18 14.77
N LEU A 82 14.59 23.05 14.31
CA LEU A 82 14.71 21.79 15.04
C LEU A 82 16.19 21.40 15.05
N GLN A 83 16.78 21.24 16.22
CA GLN A 83 18.19 20.90 16.37
C GLN A 83 18.36 19.59 17.16
N GLY A 84 19.48 18.92 16.91
CA GLY A 84 19.84 17.72 17.64
C GLY A 84 18.82 16.59 17.54
N MET A 85 18.38 16.07 18.69
CA MET A 85 17.47 14.92 18.77
C MET A 85 16.07 15.22 18.24
N GLU A 86 15.59 16.46 18.32
CA GLU A 86 14.29 16.88 17.80
C GLU A 86 14.24 16.78 16.27
N LEU A 87 15.30 17.20 15.59
CA LEU A 87 15.43 17.05 14.14
C LEU A 87 15.44 15.57 13.74
N VAL A 88 16.22 14.75 14.46
CA VAL A 88 16.28 13.30 14.19
C VAL A 88 14.90 12.66 14.36
N SER A 89 14.17 12.97 15.42
CA SER A 89 12.84 12.41 15.66
C SER A 89 11.83 12.86 14.61
N ALA A 90 11.88 14.12 14.18
CA ALA A 90 11.01 14.65 13.12
C ALA A 90 11.29 13.97 11.76
N VAL A 91 12.57 13.78 11.42
CA VAL A 91 12.95 13.04 10.18
C VAL A 91 12.48 11.59 10.26
N LEU A 92 12.69 10.90 11.38
CA LEU A 92 12.22 9.52 11.55
C LEU A 92 10.69 9.42 11.46
N ALA A 93 9.96 10.36 12.04
CA ALA A 93 8.50 10.41 11.93
C ALA A 93 8.05 10.60 10.47
N ALA A 94 8.67 11.51 9.73
CA ALA A 94 8.38 11.71 8.30
C ALA A 94 8.72 10.46 7.46
N MET A 95 9.76 9.72 7.82
CA MET A 95 10.13 8.48 7.14
C MET A 95 9.09 7.36 7.32
N LEU A 96 8.32 7.34 8.42
CA LEU A 96 7.28 6.32 8.63
C LEU A 96 6.26 6.31 7.48
N SER A 97 5.76 7.49 7.09
CA SER A 97 4.83 7.62 5.97
C SER A 97 5.47 7.20 4.63
N ALA A 98 6.75 7.54 4.42
CA ALA A 98 7.49 7.12 3.25
C ALA A 98 7.65 5.59 3.21
N PHE A 99 7.94 4.94 4.33
CA PHE A 99 8.03 3.49 4.40
C PHE A 99 6.72 2.79 4.02
N TRP A 100 5.59 3.34 4.43
CA TRP A 100 4.28 2.85 3.99
C TRP A 100 4.11 2.96 2.47
N ALA A 101 4.48 4.10 1.89
CA ALA A 101 4.34 4.34 0.45
C ALA A 101 5.20 3.39 -0.40
N TYR A 102 6.32 2.91 0.13
CA TYR A 102 7.22 1.97 -0.55
C TYR A 102 6.99 0.50 -0.17
N ASP A 103 6.02 0.18 0.68
CA ASP A 103 5.73 -1.20 1.04
C ASP A 103 5.18 -2.01 -0.15
N GLY A 104 5.33 -3.33 -0.07
CA GLY A 104 4.83 -4.25 -1.10
C GLY A 104 5.87 -4.72 -2.13
N TRP A 105 7.08 -4.17 -2.14
CA TRP A 105 8.15 -4.61 -3.05
C TRP A 105 8.51 -6.09 -2.88
N SER A 106 8.32 -6.63 -1.68
CA SER A 106 8.61 -8.03 -1.33
C SER A 106 7.55 -9.02 -1.82
N ASN A 107 6.35 -8.57 -2.18
CA ASN A 107 5.22 -9.43 -2.55
C ASN A 107 5.50 -10.30 -3.78
N ILE A 108 6.38 -9.87 -4.68
CA ILE A 108 6.83 -10.68 -5.83
C ILE A 108 7.47 -12.00 -5.40
N SER A 109 8.07 -12.03 -4.19
CA SER A 109 8.70 -13.23 -3.64
C SER A 109 7.68 -14.35 -3.37
N PHE A 110 6.44 -14.02 -3.06
CA PHE A 110 5.38 -14.99 -2.77
C PHE A 110 4.89 -15.74 -4.01
N ILE A 111 5.13 -15.17 -5.19
CA ILE A 111 4.79 -15.77 -6.48
C ILE A 111 6.04 -16.22 -7.27
N ALA A 112 7.21 -16.26 -6.63
CA ALA A 112 8.48 -16.57 -7.27
C ALA A 112 8.48 -17.91 -8.04
N GLY A 113 7.72 -18.90 -7.58
CA GLY A 113 7.56 -20.20 -8.24
C GLY A 113 6.79 -20.15 -9.57
N GLU A 114 6.04 -19.08 -9.83
CA GLU A 114 5.25 -18.90 -11.06
C GLU A 114 6.00 -18.03 -12.09
N ILE A 115 7.14 -17.43 -11.70
CA ILE A 115 7.91 -16.51 -12.55
C ILE A 115 8.91 -17.28 -13.41
N LYS A 116 8.89 -17.02 -14.72
CA LYS A 116 9.90 -17.53 -15.65
C LYS A 116 11.26 -16.91 -15.32
N ASN A 117 12.32 -17.73 -15.24
CA ASN A 117 13.68 -17.31 -14.91
C ASN A 117 13.76 -16.41 -13.65
N PRO A 118 13.28 -16.89 -12.48
CA PRO A 118 13.10 -16.05 -11.29
C PRO A 118 14.42 -15.42 -10.81
N LYS A 119 15.55 -16.10 -10.94
CA LYS A 119 16.88 -15.58 -10.57
C LYS A 119 17.27 -14.28 -11.27
N ARG A 120 16.78 -14.06 -12.48
CA ARG A 120 17.04 -12.85 -13.28
C ARG A 120 15.88 -11.84 -13.17
N ASN A 121 14.66 -12.34 -13.33
CA ASN A 121 13.48 -11.45 -13.48
C ASN A 121 13.04 -10.84 -12.16
N ILE A 122 13.17 -11.54 -11.03
CA ILE A 122 12.79 -10.96 -9.72
C ILE A 122 13.66 -9.76 -9.34
N PRO A 123 15.01 -9.83 -9.34
CA PRO A 123 15.84 -8.67 -9.03
C PRO A 123 15.58 -7.49 -9.98
N ILE A 124 15.45 -7.75 -11.28
CA ILE A 124 15.17 -6.70 -12.27
C ILE A 124 13.82 -6.03 -11.97
N ALA A 125 12.77 -6.83 -11.72
CA ALA A 125 11.44 -6.30 -11.44
C ALA A 125 11.41 -5.47 -10.16
N ILE A 126 12.08 -5.91 -9.08
CA ILE A 126 12.16 -5.15 -7.82
C ILE A 126 12.92 -3.83 -8.05
N ILE A 127 14.11 -3.88 -8.61
CA ILE A 127 14.95 -2.68 -8.78
C ILE A 127 14.26 -1.68 -9.70
N SER A 128 13.78 -2.12 -10.87
CA SER A 128 13.09 -1.22 -11.81
C SER A 128 11.77 -0.71 -11.25
N GLY A 129 10.99 -1.54 -10.58
CA GLY A 129 9.73 -1.16 -9.96
C GLY A 129 9.91 -0.10 -8.87
N VAL A 130 10.87 -0.30 -7.96
CA VAL A 130 11.18 0.67 -6.90
C VAL A 130 11.73 1.98 -7.50
N ALA A 131 12.62 1.90 -8.49
CA ALA A 131 13.19 3.09 -9.15
C ALA A 131 12.10 3.92 -9.87
N ILE A 132 11.17 3.26 -10.58
CA ILE A 132 10.04 3.93 -11.23
C ILE A 132 9.11 4.55 -10.18
N ALA A 133 8.78 3.83 -9.11
CA ALA A 133 7.95 4.35 -8.03
C ALA A 133 8.60 5.59 -7.38
N MET A 134 9.90 5.54 -7.08
CA MET A 134 10.64 6.67 -6.52
C MET A 134 10.58 7.90 -7.45
N LEU A 135 10.81 7.70 -8.74
CA LEU A 135 10.74 8.78 -9.72
C LEU A 135 9.34 9.42 -9.77
N LEU A 136 8.30 8.58 -9.83
CA LEU A 136 6.91 9.06 -9.84
C LEU A 136 6.54 9.78 -8.54
N TYR A 137 6.96 9.29 -7.39
CA TYR A 137 6.68 9.94 -6.11
C TYR A 137 7.37 11.30 -5.99
N VAL A 138 8.61 11.42 -6.45
CA VAL A 138 9.30 12.73 -6.49
C VAL A 138 8.56 13.68 -7.44
N LEU A 139 8.28 13.24 -8.66
CA LEU A 139 7.63 14.09 -9.67
C LEU A 139 6.22 14.53 -9.25
N ILE A 140 5.40 13.64 -8.66
CA ILE A 140 4.06 14.00 -8.24
C ILE A 140 4.08 14.98 -7.06
N ASN A 141 5.00 14.84 -6.11
CA ASN A 141 5.15 15.79 -5.01
C ASN A 141 5.62 17.16 -5.51
N VAL A 142 6.56 17.19 -6.46
CA VAL A 142 6.96 18.46 -7.12
C VAL A 142 5.77 19.10 -7.82
N ALA A 143 4.97 18.33 -8.55
CA ALA A 143 3.76 18.82 -9.21
C ALA A 143 2.74 19.38 -8.19
N TYR A 144 2.52 18.71 -7.06
CA TYR A 144 1.61 19.19 -6.00
C TYR A 144 2.08 20.52 -5.42
N MET A 145 3.36 20.63 -5.10
CA MET A 145 3.95 21.88 -4.56
C MET A 145 4.02 23.01 -5.60
N HIS A 146 4.02 22.69 -6.89
CA HIS A 146 3.91 23.68 -7.94
C HIS A 146 2.51 24.26 -8.09
N VAL A 147 1.46 23.41 -7.87
CA VAL A 147 0.06 23.82 -8.01
C VAL A 147 -0.46 24.53 -6.75
N LEU A 148 -0.10 24.04 -5.57
CA LEU A 148 -0.59 24.52 -4.29
C LEU A 148 0.55 24.84 -3.31
N PRO A 149 0.43 25.96 -2.55
CA PRO A 149 1.36 26.26 -1.46
C PRO A 149 1.42 25.13 -0.44
N LEU A 150 2.59 24.93 0.15
CA LEU A 150 2.80 23.88 1.16
C LEU A 150 1.86 24.05 2.36
N GLN A 151 1.53 25.31 2.76
CA GLN A 151 0.59 25.59 3.84
C GLN A 151 -0.82 25.09 3.50
N THR A 152 -1.27 25.27 2.26
CA THR A 152 -2.57 24.77 1.79
C THR A 152 -2.59 23.24 1.81
N LEU A 153 -1.52 22.60 1.35
CA LEU A 153 -1.41 21.14 1.38
C LEU A 153 -1.39 20.58 2.81
N LYS A 154 -0.77 21.29 3.77
CA LYS A 154 -0.78 20.91 5.20
C LYS A 154 -2.14 21.13 5.86
N ALA A 155 -2.93 22.07 5.36
CA ALA A 155 -4.26 22.38 5.87
C ALA A 155 -5.37 21.50 5.27
N VAL A 156 -5.04 20.61 4.33
CA VAL A 156 -5.99 19.63 3.78
C VAL A 156 -6.48 18.74 4.92
N ASP A 157 -7.80 18.71 5.10
CA ASP A 157 -8.46 17.90 6.12
C ASP A 157 -8.13 16.41 5.94
N GLU A 158 -7.98 15.67 7.05
CA GLU A 158 -7.68 14.22 7.04
C GLU A 158 -8.75 13.39 6.28
N SER A 159 -9.97 13.93 6.14
CA SER A 159 -11.05 13.34 5.36
C SER A 159 -10.87 13.53 3.84
N GLN A 160 -9.95 14.38 3.40
CA GLN A 160 -9.72 14.69 2.00
C GLN A 160 -8.42 14.07 1.48
N ILE A 161 -8.42 13.73 0.21
CA ILE A 161 -7.25 13.19 -0.48
C ILE A 161 -6.50 14.33 -1.17
N GLY A 162 -5.25 14.59 -0.80
CA GLY A 162 -4.45 15.69 -1.37
C GLY A 162 -4.41 15.69 -2.91
N ALA A 163 -4.32 14.52 -3.54
CA ALA A 163 -4.40 14.38 -4.99
C ALA A 163 -5.72 14.89 -5.58
N ALA A 164 -6.84 14.72 -4.86
CA ALA A 164 -8.14 15.17 -5.30
C ALA A 164 -8.28 16.70 -5.21
N VAL A 165 -7.69 17.32 -4.18
CA VAL A 165 -7.64 18.78 -4.02
C VAL A 165 -6.80 19.42 -5.12
N VAL A 166 -5.64 18.85 -5.45
CA VAL A 166 -4.80 19.31 -6.57
C VAL A 166 -5.55 19.17 -7.89
N ALA A 167 -6.22 18.04 -8.12
CA ALA A 167 -6.99 17.83 -9.35
C ALA A 167 -8.18 18.80 -9.48
N GLU A 168 -8.81 19.17 -8.37
CA GLU A 168 -9.87 20.19 -8.35
C GLU A 168 -9.31 21.57 -8.76
N THR A 169 -8.14 21.94 -8.27
CA THR A 169 -7.46 23.18 -8.65
C THR A 169 -7.10 23.21 -10.13
N LEU A 170 -6.68 22.07 -10.70
CA LEU A 170 -6.26 21.96 -12.10
C LEU A 170 -7.42 21.95 -13.10
N VAL A 171 -8.47 21.17 -12.81
CA VAL A 171 -9.53 20.83 -13.78
C VAL A 171 -10.95 21.04 -13.20
N GLY A 172 -11.04 21.54 -11.97
CA GLY A 172 -12.31 21.73 -11.27
C GLY A 172 -12.90 20.44 -10.70
N LYS A 173 -14.16 20.48 -10.27
CA LYS A 173 -14.87 19.35 -9.63
C LYS A 173 -14.89 18.06 -10.46
N ALA A 174 -14.86 18.17 -11.77
CA ALA A 174 -14.79 16.99 -12.66
C ALA A 174 -13.46 16.26 -12.51
N GLY A 175 -12.34 17.01 -12.41
CA GLY A 175 -11.02 16.47 -12.16
C GLY A 175 -10.93 15.77 -10.79
N GLN A 176 -11.47 16.42 -9.75
CA GLN A 176 -11.58 15.83 -8.41
C GLN A 176 -12.29 14.48 -8.44
N SER A 177 -13.50 14.44 -9.03
CA SER A 177 -14.31 13.21 -9.12
C SER A 177 -13.61 12.11 -9.90
N LEU A 178 -12.93 12.44 -11.00
CA LEU A 178 -12.17 11.49 -11.80
C LEU A 178 -11.03 10.86 -11.00
N ILE A 179 -10.26 11.67 -10.28
CA ILE A 179 -9.14 11.18 -9.46
C ILE A 179 -9.63 10.32 -8.30
N VAL A 180 -10.68 10.71 -7.62
CA VAL A 180 -11.29 9.91 -6.55
C VAL A 180 -11.75 8.54 -7.09
N LEU A 181 -12.43 8.51 -8.23
CA LEU A 181 -12.86 7.26 -8.87
C LEU A 181 -11.65 6.38 -9.25
N LEU A 182 -10.61 6.98 -9.81
CA LEU A 182 -9.39 6.28 -10.20
C LEU A 182 -8.67 5.68 -8.97
N ILE A 183 -8.62 6.41 -7.86
CA ILE A 183 -8.06 5.93 -6.59
C ILE A 183 -8.91 4.78 -6.05
N MET A 184 -10.24 4.89 -6.06
CA MET A 184 -11.13 3.80 -5.63
C MET A 184 -10.87 2.52 -6.42
N VAL A 185 -10.87 2.59 -7.75
CA VAL A 185 -10.59 1.44 -8.62
C VAL A 185 -9.18 0.86 -8.34
N SER A 186 -8.19 1.73 -8.15
CA SER A 186 -6.82 1.33 -7.82
C SER A 186 -6.74 0.59 -6.49
N VAL A 187 -7.42 1.09 -5.44
CA VAL A 187 -7.46 0.46 -4.11
C VAL A 187 -8.11 -0.92 -4.20
N PHE A 188 -9.24 -1.05 -4.90
CA PHE A 188 -9.88 -2.36 -5.11
C PHE A 188 -8.97 -3.36 -5.82
N GLY A 189 -8.25 -2.93 -6.86
CA GLY A 189 -7.29 -3.78 -7.58
C GLY A 189 -6.12 -4.21 -6.68
N THR A 190 -5.57 -3.29 -5.90
CA THR A 190 -4.48 -3.56 -4.95
C THR A 190 -4.94 -4.52 -3.85
N LEU A 191 -6.10 -4.27 -3.25
CA LEU A 191 -6.69 -5.13 -2.21
C LEU A 191 -6.91 -6.56 -2.74
N ASN A 192 -7.40 -6.70 -3.97
CA ASN A 192 -7.56 -8.00 -4.62
C ASN A 192 -6.23 -8.77 -4.73
N GLY A 193 -5.17 -8.09 -5.16
CA GLY A 193 -3.83 -8.68 -5.26
C GLY A 193 -3.26 -9.09 -3.90
N ILE A 194 -3.47 -8.26 -2.86
CA ILE A 194 -3.03 -8.54 -1.48
C ILE A 194 -3.76 -9.76 -0.91
N ILE A 195 -5.08 -9.87 -1.09
CA ILE A 195 -5.86 -11.03 -0.62
C ILE A 195 -5.32 -12.32 -1.25
N LEU A 196 -5.03 -12.31 -2.55
CA LEU A 196 -4.46 -13.46 -3.24
C LEU A 196 -3.06 -13.83 -2.73
N ALA A 197 -2.18 -12.85 -2.56
CA ALA A 197 -0.82 -13.05 -2.10
C ALA A 197 -0.79 -13.62 -0.67
N HIS A 198 -1.54 -13.02 0.25
CA HIS A 198 -1.55 -13.44 1.65
C HIS A 198 -2.18 -14.82 1.84
N ALA A 199 -3.23 -15.17 1.10
CA ALA A 199 -3.79 -16.52 1.15
C ALA A 199 -2.75 -17.59 0.75
N ARG A 200 -1.85 -17.30 -0.20
CA ARG A 200 -0.75 -18.20 -0.58
C ARG A 200 0.29 -18.37 0.52
N ILE A 201 0.54 -17.33 1.32
CA ILE A 201 1.45 -17.42 2.48
C ILE A 201 0.87 -18.40 3.50
N TYR A 202 -0.38 -18.23 3.93
CA TYR A 202 -1.02 -19.14 4.89
C TYR A 202 -1.11 -20.57 4.36
N TYR A 203 -1.43 -20.73 3.07
CA TYR A 203 -1.44 -22.02 2.40
C TYR A 203 -0.07 -22.69 2.47
N ARG A 204 1.01 -21.97 2.14
CA ARG A 204 2.37 -22.51 2.18
C ARG A 204 2.83 -22.82 3.58
N MET A 205 2.58 -21.94 4.55
CA MET A 205 2.86 -22.20 5.97
C MET A 205 2.15 -23.45 6.47
N ALA A 206 0.92 -23.70 6.04
CA ALA A 206 0.17 -24.90 6.42
C ALA A 206 0.76 -26.16 5.79
N GLN A 207 1.27 -26.11 4.56
CA GLN A 207 2.00 -27.23 3.93
C GLN A 207 3.28 -27.57 4.67
N GLU A 208 4.02 -26.55 5.15
CA GLU A 208 5.25 -26.73 5.93
C GLU A 208 4.98 -26.98 7.44
N GLN A 209 3.72 -27.16 7.84
CA GLN A 209 3.27 -27.44 9.21
C GLN A 209 3.50 -26.28 10.23
N PHE A 210 3.75 -25.06 9.75
CA PHE A 210 3.86 -23.86 10.58
C PHE A 210 2.52 -23.14 10.79
N PHE A 211 1.43 -23.65 10.21
CA PHE A 211 0.08 -23.10 10.37
C PHE A 211 -0.97 -24.22 10.39
N PHE A 212 -2.23 -23.89 10.66
CA PHE A 212 -3.32 -24.87 10.73
C PHE A 212 -3.39 -25.72 9.45
N LYS A 213 -3.33 -27.04 9.57
CA LYS A 213 -3.33 -27.98 8.42
C LYS A 213 -4.47 -27.76 7.43
N LYS A 214 -5.65 -27.33 7.94
CA LYS A 214 -6.82 -27.03 7.11
C LYS A 214 -6.56 -25.92 6.08
N ALA A 215 -5.65 -24.99 6.35
CA ALA A 215 -5.31 -23.92 5.41
C ALA A 215 -4.56 -24.45 4.14
N ALA A 216 -4.01 -25.66 4.19
CA ALA A 216 -3.44 -26.32 3.03
C ALA A 216 -4.50 -26.99 2.10
N THR A 217 -5.79 -26.78 2.36
CA THR A 217 -6.86 -27.36 1.54
C THR A 217 -7.07 -26.54 0.28
N VAL A 218 -7.05 -27.21 -0.86
CA VAL A 218 -7.38 -26.64 -2.18
C VAL A 218 -8.80 -27.04 -2.56
N HIS A 219 -9.59 -26.08 -3.03
CA HIS A 219 -10.95 -26.35 -3.48
C HIS A 219 -10.96 -27.28 -4.70
N PRO A 220 -11.75 -28.38 -4.71
CA PRO A 220 -11.68 -29.40 -5.78
C PRO A 220 -12.08 -28.85 -7.15
N VAL A 221 -13.03 -27.94 -7.21
CA VAL A 221 -13.54 -27.35 -8.47
C VAL A 221 -12.75 -26.10 -8.86
N TYR A 222 -12.60 -25.15 -7.96
CA TYR A 222 -12.01 -23.84 -8.25
C TYR A 222 -10.47 -23.82 -8.18
N ARG A 223 -9.86 -24.87 -7.63
CA ARG A 223 -8.39 -25.03 -7.47
C ARG A 223 -7.73 -23.85 -6.73
N THR A 224 -8.47 -23.21 -5.85
CA THR A 224 -8.01 -22.08 -5.03
C THR A 224 -7.74 -22.55 -3.59
N PRO A 225 -6.84 -21.91 -2.84
CA PRO A 225 -6.60 -22.20 -1.42
C PRO A 225 -7.76 -21.65 -0.58
N SER A 226 -8.92 -22.28 -0.68
CA SER A 226 -10.20 -21.78 -0.19
C SER A 226 -10.22 -21.51 1.32
N VAL A 227 -9.65 -22.40 2.11
CA VAL A 227 -9.61 -22.25 3.58
C VAL A 227 -8.63 -21.13 3.98
N ALA A 228 -7.48 -21.01 3.30
CA ALA A 228 -6.56 -19.91 3.54
C ALA A 228 -7.18 -18.54 3.20
N LEU A 229 -7.96 -18.45 2.12
CA LEU A 229 -8.73 -17.25 1.77
C LEU A 229 -9.73 -16.88 2.87
N LEU A 230 -10.45 -17.85 3.43
CA LEU A 230 -11.38 -17.61 4.52
C LEU A 230 -10.67 -17.14 5.80
N TYR A 231 -9.53 -17.71 6.15
CA TYR A 231 -8.73 -17.23 7.28
C TYR A 231 -8.27 -15.78 7.07
N THR A 232 -7.78 -15.46 5.87
CA THR A 232 -7.40 -14.07 5.52
C THR A 232 -8.60 -13.13 5.67
N MET A 233 -9.76 -13.49 5.14
CA MET A 233 -10.99 -12.68 5.22
C MET A 233 -11.41 -12.43 6.67
N VAL A 234 -11.56 -13.49 7.46
CA VAL A 234 -12.03 -13.39 8.85
C VAL A 234 -11.07 -12.51 9.66
N TRP A 235 -9.77 -12.77 9.55
CA TRP A 235 -8.77 -11.99 10.29
C TRP A 235 -8.73 -10.53 9.86
N SER A 236 -8.84 -10.25 8.55
CA SER A 236 -8.93 -8.88 8.05
C SER A 236 -10.16 -8.14 8.55
N CYS A 237 -11.33 -8.79 8.60
CA CYS A 237 -12.55 -8.20 9.16
C CYS A 237 -12.40 -7.90 10.67
N VAL A 238 -11.76 -8.80 11.44
CA VAL A 238 -11.48 -8.57 12.86
C VAL A 238 -10.56 -7.35 13.02
N LEU A 239 -9.51 -7.23 12.23
CA LEU A 239 -8.60 -6.08 12.28
C LEU A 239 -9.30 -4.77 11.92
N VAL A 240 -10.14 -4.74 10.89
CA VAL A 240 -10.94 -3.56 10.52
C VAL A 240 -11.85 -3.11 11.67
N LEU A 241 -12.45 -4.05 12.38
CA LEU A 241 -13.29 -3.73 13.54
C LEU A 241 -12.47 -3.27 14.75
N SER A 242 -11.24 -3.77 14.91
CA SER A 242 -10.42 -3.51 16.09
C SER A 242 -9.73 -2.16 16.09
N GLY A 243 -9.43 -1.57 14.93
CA GLY A 243 -8.57 -0.39 14.84
C GLY A 243 -9.09 0.73 13.95
N THR A 244 -8.40 1.85 14.01
CA THR A 244 -8.48 2.94 13.02
C THR A 244 -7.45 2.70 11.92
N PHE A 245 -7.57 3.44 10.81
CA PHE A 245 -6.63 3.36 9.69
C PHE A 245 -5.18 3.61 10.15
N ASP A 246 -4.95 4.68 10.92
CA ASP A 246 -3.62 5.06 11.39
C ASP A 246 -3.01 4.03 12.33
N LEU A 247 -3.81 3.51 13.27
CA LEU A 247 -3.36 2.46 14.18
C LEU A 247 -2.93 1.21 13.41
N LEU A 248 -3.76 0.74 12.48
CA LEU A 248 -3.46 -0.46 11.68
C LEU A 248 -2.24 -0.24 10.78
N THR A 249 -2.10 0.94 10.18
CA THR A 249 -0.95 1.30 9.34
C THR A 249 0.34 1.29 10.15
N ASN A 250 0.35 1.94 11.33
CA ASN A 250 1.52 1.97 12.20
C ASN A 250 1.91 0.56 12.68
N MET A 251 0.94 -0.28 13.02
CA MET A 251 1.19 -1.67 13.41
C MET A 251 1.80 -2.49 12.27
N VAL A 252 1.32 -2.33 11.05
CA VAL A 252 1.85 -3.03 9.86
C VAL A 252 3.27 -2.59 9.57
N ILE A 253 3.56 -1.28 9.61
CA ILE A 253 4.92 -0.76 9.41
C ILE A 253 5.86 -1.35 10.47
N PHE A 254 5.51 -1.26 11.75
CA PHE A 254 6.33 -1.78 12.83
C PHE A 254 6.60 -3.28 12.68
N ALA A 255 5.55 -4.08 12.46
CA ALA A 255 5.69 -5.52 12.26
C ALA A 255 6.52 -5.84 11.01
N GLY A 256 6.28 -5.14 9.89
CA GLY A 256 7.03 -5.30 8.66
C GLY A 256 8.53 -5.13 8.85
N PHE A 257 8.96 -4.02 9.47
CA PHE A 257 10.39 -3.78 9.74
C PHE A 257 11.02 -4.79 10.69
N LEU A 258 10.28 -5.23 11.72
CA LEU A 258 10.73 -6.31 12.60
C LEU A 258 11.01 -7.59 11.79
N PHE A 259 10.06 -8.01 10.95
CA PHE A 259 10.22 -9.22 10.16
C PHE A 259 11.27 -9.08 9.05
N TYR A 260 11.40 -7.92 8.40
CA TYR A 260 12.49 -7.68 7.44
C TYR A 260 13.85 -7.81 8.09
N SER A 261 14.01 -7.28 9.31
CA SER A 261 15.24 -7.42 10.09
C SER A 261 15.56 -8.89 10.44
N LEU A 262 14.53 -9.64 10.85
CA LEU A 262 14.68 -11.08 11.15
C LEU A 262 15.04 -11.89 9.89
N VAL A 263 14.46 -11.58 8.75
CA VAL A 263 14.79 -12.21 7.45
C VAL A 263 16.24 -11.92 7.08
N ALA A 264 16.71 -10.68 7.26
CA ALA A 264 18.11 -10.33 7.01
C ALA A 264 19.07 -11.14 7.92
N ILE A 265 18.77 -11.22 9.22
CA ILE A 265 19.55 -12.02 10.17
C ILE A 265 19.55 -13.51 9.77
N ALA A 266 18.40 -14.06 9.40
CA ALA A 266 18.25 -15.43 8.95
C ALA A 266 19.12 -15.69 7.70
N LEU A 267 19.15 -14.77 6.74
CA LEU A 267 19.96 -14.86 5.54
C LEU A 267 21.46 -14.93 5.87
N PHE A 268 21.94 -14.07 6.77
CA PHE A 268 23.34 -14.11 7.22
C PHE A 268 23.69 -15.44 7.91
N LYS A 269 22.79 -15.96 8.77
CA LYS A 269 22.97 -17.24 9.44
C LYS A 269 23.02 -18.41 8.43
N MET A 270 22.12 -18.43 7.45
CA MET A 270 22.08 -19.48 6.41
C MET A 270 23.33 -19.44 5.53
N LYS A 271 23.83 -18.24 5.20
CA LYS A 271 25.07 -18.06 4.46
C LYS A 271 26.27 -18.59 5.27
N ARG A 272 26.35 -18.24 6.54
CA ARG A 272 27.43 -18.71 7.44
C ARG A 272 27.43 -20.23 7.62
N ASN A 273 26.26 -20.84 7.66
CA ASN A 273 26.10 -22.28 7.81
C ASN A 273 26.27 -23.06 6.48
N GLY A 274 26.58 -22.40 5.36
CA GLY A 274 26.76 -23.03 4.06
C GLY A 274 25.47 -23.56 3.43
N THR A 275 24.30 -23.28 4.01
CA THR A 275 23.00 -23.73 3.50
C THR A 275 22.65 -23.05 2.19
N ILE A 276 23.14 -21.83 1.96
CA ILE A 276 23.01 -21.09 0.71
C ILE A 276 24.39 -20.89 0.12
N LYS A 277 24.65 -21.49 -1.04
CA LYS A 277 25.85 -21.18 -1.84
C LYS A 277 25.58 -19.89 -2.63
N THR A 278 26.23 -18.81 -2.23
CA THR A 278 26.34 -17.63 -3.10
C THR A 278 27.32 -17.95 -4.21
N LYS A 279 26.81 -18.01 -5.46
CA LYS A 279 27.66 -17.90 -6.63
C LYS A 279 28.04 -16.46 -6.87
#